data_d5b8acfec5f7f86d5e50095fb45dc97e
#
_entry.id   d5b8acfec5f7f86d5e50095fb45dc97e
#
_cell.length_a   1.000
_cell.length_b   1.000
_cell.length_c   1.000
_cell.angle_alpha   90.00
_cell.angle_beta   90.00
_cell.angle_gamma   90.00
#
_symmetry.space_group_name_H-M   'P 1'
#
loop_
_entity.id
_entity.type
_entity.pdbx_description
1 polymer ?
#
loop_
_entity_poly.entity_id
_entity_poly.type
_entity_poly.pdbx_seq_one_letter_code
_entity_poly.pdbx_strand_id
1 'polypeptide(L)'
;AILYTGAIPVFVDIEPETLNMDVSLIEKKITAKTKAIIPVHIFGHPADMDAIQKIAKKHNLKIIEDCAQAFGSSIGNKKAGSFGDAGCFSFYPSKNLGAYGDGGIVTLNDLAVADNIKKLRNHGSKGAYKHETIGFNSRLDEIQAGILLVKFKRIDEYNRKRRQNAALYTELLSGAVKCPVEKDGFYHVYHQYTIMTPKRDVIQEKLKASGVSSVVYYPIPLHLQEALRFLGYKEGDFPVTEKAAREVLSLPMYPGLEEETIRRIADTING
;
A
#
# COMPACT_ATOMS: atom_id res chain seq x y z
N ALA A 1 -3.12 -6.80 12.27
CA ALA A 1 -1.96 -6.38 13.09
C ALA A 1 -2.42 -5.55 14.30
N ILE A 2 -3.19 -4.46 14.12
CA ILE A 2 -3.63 -3.58 15.22
C ILE A 2 -4.33 -4.39 16.33
N LEU A 3 -5.30 -5.23 15.96
CA LEU A 3 -6.05 -6.06 16.92
C LEU A 3 -5.17 -7.03 17.70
N TYR A 4 -4.11 -7.56 17.11
CA TYR A 4 -3.16 -8.45 17.79
C TYR A 4 -2.38 -7.76 18.92
N THR A 5 -2.32 -6.42 18.91
CA THR A 5 -1.71 -5.65 20.01
C THR A 5 -2.71 -5.29 21.12
N GLY A 6 -3.99 -5.68 20.97
CA GLY A 6 -5.08 -5.27 21.87
C GLY A 6 -5.61 -3.86 21.58
N ALA A 7 -5.06 -3.16 20.59
CA ALA A 7 -5.56 -1.85 20.19
C ALA A 7 -6.79 -1.97 19.29
N ILE A 8 -7.63 -0.94 19.30
CA ILE A 8 -8.85 -0.88 18.48
C ILE A 8 -8.56 0.02 17.27
N PRO A 9 -8.72 -0.49 16.02
CA PRO A 9 -8.59 0.32 14.84
C PRO A 9 -9.76 1.31 14.72
N VAL A 10 -9.44 2.55 14.34
CA VAL A 10 -10.40 3.58 14.00
C VAL A 10 -10.14 3.99 12.56
N PHE A 11 -11.11 3.82 11.69
CA PHE A 11 -10.96 4.13 10.27
C PHE A 11 -11.18 5.61 9.97
N VAL A 12 -10.48 6.07 8.93
CA VAL A 12 -10.64 7.38 8.30
C VAL A 12 -10.95 7.12 6.83
N ASP A 13 -11.89 7.87 6.24
CA ASP A 13 -12.19 7.74 4.81
C ASP A 13 -11.00 8.20 3.96
N ILE A 14 -11.04 7.88 2.69
CA ILE A 14 -9.99 8.18 1.71
C ILE A 14 -10.34 9.42 0.89
N GLU A 15 -9.34 10.08 0.33
CA GLU A 15 -9.55 11.11 -0.68
C GLU A 15 -9.85 10.47 -2.05
N PRO A 16 -10.70 11.09 -2.86
CA PRO A 16 -11.19 10.45 -4.09
C PRO A 16 -10.17 10.42 -5.23
N GLU A 17 -9.06 11.16 -5.14
CA GLU A 17 -8.08 11.26 -6.23
C GLU A 17 -7.00 10.20 -6.14
N THR A 18 -6.29 10.15 -5.01
CA THR A 18 -5.18 9.21 -4.80
C THR A 18 -5.61 7.93 -4.11
N LEU A 19 -6.83 7.88 -3.55
CA LEU A 19 -7.37 6.80 -2.73
C LEU A 19 -6.58 6.56 -1.43
N ASN A 20 -5.69 7.47 -1.06
CA ASN A 20 -5.02 7.48 0.23
C ASN A 20 -5.92 8.07 1.32
N MET A 21 -5.53 7.90 2.59
CA MET A 21 -6.24 8.46 3.75
C MET A 21 -6.48 9.96 3.56
N ASP A 22 -7.72 10.42 3.76
CA ASP A 22 -8.05 11.85 3.75
C ASP A 22 -7.56 12.49 5.04
N VAL A 23 -6.49 13.27 4.92
CA VAL A 23 -5.84 13.94 6.05
C VAL A 23 -6.75 14.95 6.76
N SER A 24 -7.74 15.54 6.06
CA SER A 24 -8.70 16.49 6.63
C SER A 24 -9.66 15.86 7.64
N LEU A 25 -9.78 14.53 7.60
CA LEU A 25 -10.68 13.77 8.46
C LEU A 25 -9.98 13.17 9.69
N ILE A 26 -8.64 13.15 9.72
CA ILE A 26 -7.86 12.49 10.78
C ILE A 26 -8.16 13.09 12.14
N GLU A 27 -8.07 14.42 12.28
CA GLU A 27 -8.24 15.09 13.58
C GLU A 27 -9.60 14.82 14.24
N LYS A 28 -10.66 14.68 13.44
CA LYS A 28 -12.02 14.35 13.92
C LYS A 28 -12.12 12.99 14.59
N LYS A 29 -11.15 12.09 14.32
CA LYS A 29 -11.11 10.73 14.87
C LYS A 29 -10.13 10.61 16.05
N ILE A 30 -9.33 11.63 16.33
CA ILE A 30 -8.36 11.61 17.44
C ILE A 30 -9.09 11.78 18.78
N THR A 31 -8.71 10.93 19.73
CA THR A 31 -9.17 10.99 21.12
C THR A 31 -7.98 10.85 22.06
N ALA A 32 -8.18 11.03 23.38
CA ALA A 32 -7.14 10.80 24.38
C ALA A 32 -6.59 9.35 24.38
N LYS A 33 -7.32 8.42 23.77
CA LYS A 33 -6.91 6.99 23.65
C LYS A 33 -6.07 6.74 22.40
N THR A 34 -6.06 7.64 21.41
CA THR A 34 -5.30 7.49 20.16
C THR A 34 -3.82 7.44 20.46
N LYS A 35 -3.10 6.47 19.88
CA LYS A 35 -1.67 6.27 20.10
C LYS A 35 -0.84 6.44 18.83
N ALA A 36 -1.41 6.07 17.67
CA ALA A 36 -0.69 6.11 16.41
C ALA A 36 -1.63 6.39 15.24
N ILE A 37 -1.04 6.87 14.14
CA ILE A 37 -1.65 6.94 12.82
C ILE A 37 -0.93 5.93 11.94
N ILE A 38 -1.69 5.14 11.16
CA ILE A 38 -1.15 4.16 10.22
C ILE A 38 -1.58 4.56 8.81
N PRO A 39 -0.84 5.43 8.11
CA PRO A 39 -1.09 5.71 6.70
C PRO A 39 -0.66 4.52 5.86
N VAL A 40 -1.48 4.19 4.87
CA VAL A 40 -1.15 3.22 3.82
C VAL A 40 -0.76 4.00 2.57
N HIS A 41 0.37 3.66 1.95
CA HIS A 41 0.76 4.19 0.64
C HIS A 41 0.14 3.33 -0.45
N ILE A 42 -1.17 3.54 -0.69
CA ILE A 42 -1.97 2.63 -1.51
C ILE A 42 -1.51 2.62 -2.96
N PHE A 43 -1.49 1.45 -3.58
CA PHE A 43 -1.08 1.20 -4.96
C PHE A 43 0.33 1.67 -5.35
N GLY A 44 1.09 2.19 -4.37
CA GLY A 44 2.43 2.71 -4.57
C GLY A 44 2.51 4.24 -4.64
N HIS A 45 1.42 4.96 -4.40
CA HIS A 45 1.39 6.41 -4.21
C HIS A 45 1.56 6.75 -2.72
N PRO A 46 2.54 7.58 -2.32
CA PRO A 46 2.67 7.99 -0.93
C PRO A 46 1.42 8.72 -0.44
N ALA A 47 0.99 8.45 0.79
CA ALA A 47 0.03 9.31 1.49
C ALA A 47 0.66 10.70 1.74
N ASP A 48 -0.16 11.72 2.02
CA ASP A 48 0.32 13.07 2.34
C ASP A 48 1.02 13.07 3.72
N MET A 49 2.29 12.64 3.71
CA MET A 49 3.07 12.48 4.92
C MET A 49 3.40 13.80 5.59
N ASP A 50 3.50 14.91 4.85
CA ASP A 50 3.77 16.21 5.42
C ASP A 50 2.59 16.70 6.29
N ALA A 51 1.37 16.52 5.82
CA ALA A 51 0.17 16.82 6.58
C ALA A 51 0.00 15.86 7.77
N ILE A 52 0.21 14.57 7.56
CA ILE A 52 0.12 13.54 8.62
C ILE A 52 1.14 13.80 9.74
N GLN A 53 2.39 14.16 9.40
CA GLN A 53 3.42 14.49 10.40
C GLN A 53 3.05 15.72 11.23
N LYS A 54 2.45 16.74 10.62
CA LYS A 54 1.96 17.94 11.35
C LYS A 54 0.89 17.55 12.38
N ILE A 55 -0.08 16.75 11.97
CA ILE A 55 -1.15 16.26 12.86
C ILE A 55 -0.57 15.38 13.98
N ALA A 56 0.27 14.42 13.64
CA ALA A 56 0.89 13.53 14.63
C ALA A 56 1.71 14.31 15.67
N LYS A 57 2.50 15.29 15.23
CA LYS A 57 3.26 16.17 16.13
C LYS A 57 2.35 16.98 17.05
N LYS A 58 1.27 17.57 16.52
CA LYS A 58 0.29 18.37 17.29
C LYS A 58 -0.35 17.54 18.42
N HIS A 59 -0.65 16.26 18.15
CA HIS A 59 -1.35 15.38 19.08
C HIS A 59 -0.43 14.38 19.79
N ASN A 60 0.90 14.50 19.64
CA ASN A 60 1.90 13.58 20.21
C ASN A 60 1.63 12.10 19.86
N LEU A 61 1.32 11.83 18.60
CA LEU A 61 1.03 10.49 18.07
C LEU A 61 2.23 9.91 17.34
N LYS A 62 2.32 8.58 17.35
CA LYS A 62 3.29 7.84 16.54
C LYS A 62 2.76 7.65 15.12
N ILE A 63 3.68 7.51 14.16
CA ILE A 63 3.35 7.20 12.77
C ILE A 63 4.01 5.88 12.40
N ILE A 64 3.21 4.94 11.90
CA ILE A 64 3.67 3.66 11.34
C ILE A 64 3.25 3.64 9.88
N GLU A 65 4.20 3.78 8.96
CA GLU A 65 3.91 3.76 7.53
C GLU A 65 3.67 2.31 7.05
N ASP A 66 2.51 2.05 6.44
CA ASP A 66 2.31 0.83 5.65
C ASP A 66 2.84 1.07 4.24
N CYS A 67 4.06 0.61 4.01
CA CYS A 67 4.79 0.72 2.74
C CYS A 67 4.69 -0.57 1.91
N ALA A 68 3.79 -1.49 2.24
CA ALA A 68 3.70 -2.81 1.59
C ALA A 68 3.54 -2.74 0.06
N GLN A 69 3.05 -1.62 -0.48
CA GLN A 69 2.89 -1.40 -1.92
C GLN A 69 3.80 -0.28 -2.47
N ALA A 70 4.71 0.28 -1.67
CA ALA A 70 5.34 1.55 -1.97
C ALA A 70 6.88 1.52 -1.94
N PHE A 71 7.49 0.36 -2.22
CA PHE A 71 8.95 0.25 -2.19
C PHE A 71 9.60 1.15 -3.24
N GLY A 72 10.34 2.16 -2.77
CA GLY A 72 11.02 3.15 -3.59
C GLY A 72 10.21 4.41 -3.92
N SER A 73 8.93 4.50 -3.52
CA SER A 73 8.14 5.74 -3.65
C SER A 73 8.69 6.85 -2.76
N SER A 74 8.38 8.12 -3.09
CA SER A 74 8.89 9.27 -2.34
C SER A 74 8.01 10.51 -2.47
N ILE A 75 8.22 11.45 -1.55
CA ILE A 75 7.77 12.84 -1.66
C ILE A 75 9.04 13.69 -1.70
N GLY A 76 9.27 14.40 -2.79
CA GLY A 76 10.56 15.03 -3.06
C GLY A 76 11.70 13.99 -2.99
N ASN A 77 12.70 14.29 -2.17
CA ASN A 77 13.86 13.41 -1.97
C ASN A 77 13.69 12.39 -0.82
N LYS A 78 12.57 12.43 -0.09
CA LYS A 78 12.35 11.57 1.07
C LYS A 78 11.54 10.34 0.70
N LYS A 79 12.09 9.16 0.96
CA LYS A 79 11.47 7.88 0.61
C LYS A 79 10.38 7.47 1.59
N ALA A 80 9.31 6.83 1.11
CA ALA A 80 8.34 6.15 1.96
C ALA A 80 9.05 5.17 2.91
N GLY A 81 8.53 5.04 4.12
CA GLY A 81 9.13 4.28 5.20
C GLY A 81 10.23 5.02 5.98
N SER A 82 10.43 6.32 5.70
CA SER A 82 11.37 7.17 6.44
C SER A 82 10.70 8.42 7.04
N PHE A 83 9.40 8.60 6.86
CA PHE A 83 8.66 9.74 7.40
C PHE A 83 8.21 9.52 8.84
N GLY A 84 7.77 8.31 9.16
CA GLY A 84 7.22 7.95 10.46
C GLY A 84 8.26 7.43 11.45
N ASP A 85 7.76 6.95 12.60
CA ASP A 85 8.55 6.24 13.60
C ASP A 85 8.98 4.86 13.10
N ALA A 86 8.17 4.24 12.23
CA ALA A 86 8.47 2.98 11.57
C ALA A 86 7.87 2.94 10.16
N GLY A 87 8.55 2.25 9.23
CA GLY A 87 8.03 1.89 7.91
C GLY A 87 8.01 0.37 7.73
N CYS A 88 6.86 -0.17 7.33
CA CYS A 88 6.63 -1.61 7.17
C CYS A 88 6.50 -1.97 5.69
N PHE A 89 7.40 -2.79 5.18
CA PHE A 89 7.42 -3.22 3.78
C PHE A 89 7.11 -4.70 3.66
N SER A 90 6.42 -5.07 2.58
CA SER A 90 6.16 -6.44 2.19
C SER A 90 7.08 -6.84 1.04
N PHE A 91 7.62 -8.06 1.12
CA PHE A 91 8.35 -8.72 0.04
C PHE A 91 7.55 -9.88 -0.57
N TYR A 92 6.23 -9.90 -0.38
CA TYR A 92 5.37 -10.87 -1.05
C TYR A 92 5.69 -10.88 -2.56
N PRO A 93 5.65 -12.04 -3.26
CA PRO A 93 6.17 -12.18 -4.63
C PRO A 93 5.66 -11.19 -5.66
N SER A 94 4.43 -10.69 -5.52
CA SER A 94 3.84 -9.70 -6.44
C SER A 94 4.31 -8.26 -6.19
N LYS A 95 5.03 -7.97 -5.11
CA LYS A 95 5.48 -6.62 -4.76
C LYS A 95 6.56 -6.12 -5.72
N ASN A 96 6.72 -4.78 -5.81
CA ASN A 96 7.75 -4.17 -6.66
C ASN A 96 9.13 -4.75 -6.38
N LEU A 97 9.46 -4.93 -5.09
CA LEU A 97 10.58 -5.73 -4.63
C LEU A 97 10.02 -6.99 -3.96
N GLY A 98 9.71 -8.01 -4.74
CA GLY A 98 9.16 -9.28 -4.26
C GLY A 98 10.22 -10.37 -4.13
N ALA A 99 10.18 -11.13 -3.05
CA ALA A 99 10.92 -12.39 -2.87
C ALA A 99 10.25 -13.53 -3.68
N TYR A 100 10.70 -14.77 -3.49
CA TYR A 100 10.05 -15.99 -4.02
C TYR A 100 9.23 -16.72 -2.95
N GLY A 101 8.80 -16.00 -1.94
CA GLY A 101 7.99 -16.44 -0.82
C GLY A 101 7.64 -15.24 0.05
N ASP A 102 7.09 -15.50 1.24
CA ASP A 102 6.77 -14.43 2.19
C ASP A 102 8.02 -13.77 2.75
N GLY A 103 7.92 -12.47 3.01
CA GLY A 103 8.99 -11.69 3.61
C GLY A 103 8.57 -10.24 3.82
N GLY A 104 9.35 -9.53 4.60
CA GLY A 104 9.16 -8.11 4.86
C GLY A 104 10.36 -7.50 5.59
N ILE A 105 10.35 -6.18 5.69
CA ILE A 105 11.33 -5.42 6.46
C ILE A 105 10.63 -4.27 7.18
N VAL A 106 11.16 -3.93 8.35
CA VAL A 106 10.77 -2.73 9.09
C VAL A 106 11.95 -1.78 9.12
N THR A 107 11.73 -0.54 8.71
CA THR A 107 12.68 0.57 8.80
C THR A 107 12.40 1.40 10.04
N LEU A 108 13.43 1.82 10.75
CA LEU A 108 13.36 2.51 12.05
C LEU A 108 14.55 3.43 12.22
N ASN A 109 14.33 4.55 12.94
CA ASN A 109 15.42 5.43 13.38
C ASN A 109 15.77 5.22 14.86
N ASP A 110 14.87 4.64 15.66
CA ASP A 110 15.10 4.34 17.09
C ASP A 110 15.75 2.97 17.27
N LEU A 111 17.00 2.94 17.72
CA LEU A 111 17.77 1.72 17.92
C LEU A 111 17.20 0.83 19.02
N ALA A 112 16.60 1.40 20.07
CA ALA A 112 16.00 0.61 21.15
C ALA A 112 14.74 -0.13 20.65
N VAL A 113 13.92 0.53 19.82
CA VAL A 113 12.77 -0.09 19.15
C VAL A 113 13.27 -1.16 18.18
N ALA A 114 14.32 -0.90 17.41
CA ALA A 114 14.90 -1.87 16.49
C ALA A 114 15.37 -3.15 17.19
N ASP A 115 16.03 -3.01 18.35
CA ASP A 115 16.48 -4.15 19.14
C ASP A 115 15.32 -4.95 19.74
N ASN A 116 14.24 -4.29 20.15
CA ASN A 116 13.03 -4.98 20.58
C ASN A 116 12.35 -5.75 19.44
N ILE A 117 12.28 -5.17 18.23
CA ILE A 117 11.73 -5.87 17.06
C ILE A 117 12.60 -7.07 16.68
N LYS A 118 13.94 -6.96 16.75
CA LYS A 118 14.84 -8.10 16.52
C LYS A 118 14.58 -9.25 17.51
N LYS A 119 14.31 -8.95 18.79
CA LYS A 119 13.92 -9.96 19.77
C LYS A 119 12.57 -10.58 19.42
N LEU A 120 11.56 -9.74 19.21
CA LEU A 120 10.19 -10.20 18.92
C LEU A 120 10.15 -11.11 17.69
N ARG A 121 10.82 -10.78 16.59
CA ARG A 121 10.85 -11.61 15.38
C ARG A 121 11.56 -12.95 15.57
N ASN A 122 12.35 -13.12 16.64
CA ASN A 122 13.08 -14.32 16.94
C ASN A 122 12.67 -14.92 18.30
N HIS A 123 11.39 -15.25 18.42
CA HIS A 123 10.80 -15.92 19.59
C HIS A 123 10.96 -15.16 20.92
N GLY A 124 11.16 -13.84 20.90
CA GLY A 124 11.42 -13.04 22.10
C GLY A 124 12.83 -13.25 22.70
N SER A 125 13.75 -13.83 21.93
CA SER A 125 15.09 -14.19 22.39
C SER A 125 16.13 -13.14 22.02
N LYS A 126 17.06 -12.87 22.96
CA LYS A 126 18.26 -12.05 22.73
C LYS A 126 19.49 -12.89 22.35
N GLY A 127 19.38 -14.19 22.38
CA GLY A 127 20.46 -15.16 22.04
C GLY A 127 20.28 -16.46 22.79
N ALA A 128 21.00 -17.49 22.36
CA ALA A 128 21.19 -18.83 22.97
C ALA A 128 20.14 -19.27 24.01
N TYR A 129 18.91 -19.54 23.56
CA TYR A 129 17.80 -20.10 24.36
C TYR A 129 17.31 -19.23 25.55
N LYS A 130 17.70 -17.93 25.60
CA LYS A 130 17.21 -16.98 26.61
C LYS A 130 16.09 -16.13 26.02
N HIS A 131 14.86 -16.41 26.44
CA HIS A 131 13.67 -15.70 26.00
C HIS A 131 13.29 -14.64 27.05
N GLU A 132 13.39 -13.36 26.68
CA GLU A 132 13.07 -12.23 27.57
C GLU A 132 11.59 -11.84 27.50
N THR A 133 10.91 -12.21 26.40
CA THR A 133 9.50 -11.95 26.18
C THR A 133 8.91 -13.00 25.25
N ILE A 134 7.58 -13.00 25.11
CA ILE A 134 6.89 -13.78 24.06
C ILE A 134 7.15 -13.10 22.71
N GLY A 135 7.51 -13.88 21.72
CA GLY A 135 7.78 -13.38 20.38
C GLY A 135 7.24 -14.31 19.29
N PHE A 136 7.67 -14.05 18.07
CA PHE A 136 7.21 -14.72 16.85
C PHE A 136 8.37 -15.40 16.14
N ASN A 137 8.07 -16.35 15.29
CA ASN A 137 8.98 -16.78 14.23
C ASN A 137 8.71 -15.93 12.99
N SER A 138 9.40 -14.77 12.89
CA SER A 138 9.23 -13.80 11.78
C SER A 138 10.59 -13.37 11.24
N ARG A 139 11.47 -14.35 11.02
CA ARG A 139 12.76 -14.17 10.38
C ARG A 139 12.60 -14.20 8.87
N LEU A 140 13.45 -13.45 8.16
CA LEU A 140 13.60 -13.58 6.72
C LEU A 140 14.59 -14.70 6.42
N ASP A 141 14.19 -15.68 5.61
CA ASP A 141 15.05 -16.76 5.17
C ASP A 141 16.21 -16.22 4.32
N GLU A 142 17.42 -16.74 4.51
CA GLU A 142 18.63 -16.28 3.82
C GLU A 142 18.53 -16.45 2.29
N ILE A 143 17.84 -17.49 1.82
CA ILE A 143 17.57 -17.69 0.39
C ILE A 143 16.73 -16.54 -0.15
N GLN A 144 15.67 -16.16 0.56
CA GLN A 144 14.82 -15.03 0.17
C GLN A 144 15.60 -13.70 0.22
N ALA A 145 16.43 -13.51 1.24
CA ALA A 145 17.31 -12.35 1.35
C ALA A 145 18.30 -12.28 0.16
N GLY A 146 18.88 -13.40 -0.25
CA GLY A 146 19.76 -13.48 -1.43
C GLY A 146 19.05 -13.08 -2.72
N ILE A 147 17.82 -13.57 -2.95
CA ILE A 147 16.98 -13.20 -4.09
C ILE A 147 16.68 -11.71 -4.08
N LEU A 148 16.29 -11.16 -2.92
CA LEU A 148 15.99 -9.74 -2.76
C LEU A 148 17.21 -8.87 -3.05
N LEU A 149 18.42 -9.24 -2.59
CA LEU A 149 19.65 -8.50 -2.87
C LEU A 149 19.95 -8.41 -4.37
N VAL A 150 19.70 -9.47 -5.14
CA VAL A 150 19.85 -9.46 -6.60
C VAL A 150 18.85 -8.51 -7.24
N LYS A 151 17.56 -8.60 -6.86
CA LYS A 151 16.48 -7.77 -7.41
C LYS A 151 16.58 -6.31 -7.00
N PHE A 152 17.05 -6.04 -5.77
CA PHE A 152 17.22 -4.70 -5.22
C PHE A 152 18.12 -3.82 -6.09
N LYS A 153 19.18 -4.38 -6.69
CA LYS A 153 20.08 -3.65 -7.60
C LYS A 153 19.35 -3.07 -8.82
N ARG A 154 18.16 -3.56 -9.13
CA ARG A 154 17.37 -3.16 -10.30
C ARG A 154 16.06 -2.46 -9.95
N ILE A 155 15.78 -2.20 -8.69
CA ILE A 155 14.46 -1.71 -8.25
C ILE A 155 14.12 -0.35 -8.85
N ASP A 156 15.08 0.56 -8.97
CA ASP A 156 14.85 1.88 -9.56
C ASP A 156 14.56 1.78 -11.07
N GLU A 157 15.22 0.87 -11.78
CA GLU A 157 14.90 0.53 -13.17
C GLU A 157 13.48 -0.01 -13.30
N TYR A 158 13.09 -0.95 -12.42
CA TYR A 158 11.75 -1.54 -12.43
C TYR A 158 10.66 -0.52 -12.15
N ASN A 159 10.86 0.35 -11.17
CA ASN A 159 9.92 1.42 -10.87
C ASN A 159 9.82 2.44 -12.02
N ARG A 160 10.94 2.79 -12.65
CA ARG A 160 10.92 3.66 -13.84
C ARG A 160 10.12 3.04 -14.99
N LYS A 161 10.30 1.74 -15.28
CA LYS A 161 9.53 1.05 -16.32
C LYS A 161 8.03 1.01 -16.00
N ARG A 162 7.66 0.74 -14.74
CA ARG A 162 6.25 0.83 -14.31
C ARG A 162 5.66 2.21 -14.55
N ARG A 163 6.41 3.27 -14.26
CA ARG A 163 5.99 4.65 -14.51
C ARG A 163 5.82 4.94 -16.01
N GLN A 164 6.70 4.45 -16.87
CA GLN A 164 6.57 4.56 -18.33
C GLN A 164 5.28 3.86 -18.80
N ASN A 165 5.04 2.64 -18.36
CA ASN A 165 3.82 1.89 -18.67
C ASN A 165 2.56 2.62 -18.15
N ALA A 166 2.62 3.20 -16.96
CA ALA A 166 1.52 3.97 -16.37
C ALA A 166 1.22 5.24 -17.18
N ALA A 167 2.25 5.95 -17.64
CA ALA A 167 2.09 7.14 -18.49
C ALA A 167 1.37 6.76 -19.81
N LEU A 168 1.77 5.66 -20.46
CA LEU A 168 1.13 5.18 -21.67
C LEU A 168 -0.34 4.76 -21.42
N TYR A 169 -0.62 4.04 -20.34
CA TYR A 169 -2.01 3.73 -19.97
C TYR A 169 -2.84 5.01 -19.78
N THR A 170 -2.28 6.00 -19.07
CA THR A 170 -2.99 7.26 -18.80
C THR A 170 -3.27 8.02 -20.10
N GLU A 171 -2.30 8.07 -21.02
CA GLU A 171 -2.47 8.68 -22.35
C GLU A 171 -3.62 8.02 -23.13
N LEU A 172 -3.66 6.69 -23.16
CA LEU A 172 -4.62 5.92 -23.96
C LEU A 172 -6.03 5.84 -23.34
N LEU A 173 -6.13 5.95 -22.00
CA LEU A 173 -7.39 5.77 -21.26
C LEU A 173 -8.00 7.08 -20.77
N SER A 174 -7.30 8.21 -20.93
CA SER A 174 -7.79 9.53 -20.52
C SER A 174 -9.08 9.88 -21.24
N GLY A 175 -10.13 10.19 -20.46
CA GLY A 175 -11.47 10.47 -20.98
C GLY A 175 -12.43 9.27 -21.05
N ALA A 176 -11.94 8.03 -21.02
CA ALA A 176 -12.78 6.82 -20.97
C ALA A 176 -13.05 6.34 -19.55
N VAL A 177 -12.03 6.41 -18.68
CA VAL A 177 -12.10 6.03 -17.27
C VAL A 177 -11.31 7.02 -16.42
N LYS A 178 -11.53 7.00 -15.12
CA LYS A 178 -10.69 7.77 -14.19
C LYS A 178 -9.37 7.01 -13.97
N CYS A 179 -8.28 7.57 -14.47
CA CYS A 179 -6.93 7.05 -14.29
C CYS A 179 -6.37 7.42 -12.90
N PRO A 180 -5.38 6.66 -12.37
CA PRO A 180 -4.68 7.02 -11.14
C PRO A 180 -3.94 8.36 -11.31
N VAL A 181 -3.95 9.17 -10.24
CA VAL A 181 -3.29 10.48 -10.19
C VAL A 181 -1.96 10.35 -9.47
N GLU A 182 -0.96 11.07 -9.96
CA GLU A 182 0.28 11.34 -9.22
C GLU A 182 0.30 12.83 -8.88
N LYS A 183 0.38 13.17 -7.59
CA LYS A 183 0.47 14.57 -7.14
C LYS A 183 1.84 15.16 -7.44
N ASP A 184 1.91 16.46 -7.66
CA ASP A 184 3.17 17.18 -7.87
C ASP A 184 4.12 16.99 -6.69
N GLY A 185 5.38 16.67 -6.99
CA GLY A 185 6.40 16.38 -5.99
C GLY A 185 6.35 14.95 -5.41
N PHE A 186 5.38 14.13 -5.81
CA PHE A 186 5.29 12.73 -5.42
C PHE A 186 5.89 11.81 -6.48
N TYR A 187 6.48 10.70 -6.06
CA TYR A 187 6.98 9.65 -6.93
C TYR A 187 6.18 8.37 -6.70
N HIS A 188 5.19 8.14 -7.56
CA HIS A 188 4.35 6.95 -7.55
C HIS A 188 5.08 5.77 -8.22
N VAL A 189 5.18 4.62 -7.56
CA VAL A 189 5.88 3.44 -8.10
C VAL A 189 4.96 2.45 -8.81
N TYR A 190 3.68 2.78 -8.91
CA TYR A 190 2.65 1.99 -9.61
C TYR A 190 2.77 0.49 -9.33
N HIS A 191 2.69 0.13 -8.04
CA HIS A 191 2.54 -1.27 -7.67
C HIS A 191 1.31 -1.86 -8.36
N GLN A 192 0.22 -1.10 -8.38
CA GLN A 192 -0.96 -1.35 -9.21
C GLN A 192 -1.23 -0.11 -10.08
N TYR A 193 -1.71 -0.35 -11.30
CA TYR A 193 -2.35 0.69 -12.10
C TYR A 193 -3.86 0.50 -11.99
N THR A 194 -4.48 1.27 -11.11
CA THR A 194 -5.88 1.10 -10.72
C THR A 194 -6.73 2.21 -11.30
N ILE A 195 -7.59 1.87 -12.26
CA ILE A 195 -8.60 2.76 -12.82
C ILE A 195 -9.88 2.73 -11.99
N MET A 196 -10.72 3.76 -12.13
CA MET A 196 -12.07 3.78 -11.57
C MET A 196 -13.11 4.04 -12.65
N THR A 197 -14.20 3.28 -12.61
CA THR A 197 -15.31 3.43 -13.55
C THR A 197 -16.60 2.80 -13.01
N PRO A 198 -17.77 3.43 -13.19
CA PRO A 198 -19.04 2.80 -12.87
C PRO A 198 -19.33 1.53 -13.70
N LYS A 199 -18.64 1.36 -14.83
CA LYS A 199 -18.76 0.20 -15.72
C LYS A 199 -17.74 -0.89 -15.42
N ARG A 200 -17.17 -0.92 -14.19
CA ARG A 200 -16.08 -1.81 -13.77
C ARG A 200 -16.29 -3.27 -14.17
N ASP A 201 -17.45 -3.82 -13.86
CA ASP A 201 -17.74 -5.25 -14.10
C ASP A 201 -17.85 -5.56 -15.61
N VAL A 202 -18.44 -4.65 -16.39
CA VAL A 202 -18.51 -4.77 -17.85
C VAL A 202 -17.11 -4.75 -18.47
N ILE A 203 -16.26 -3.83 -18.04
CA ILE A 203 -14.86 -3.75 -18.52
C ILE A 203 -14.08 -4.99 -18.09
N GLN A 204 -14.26 -5.46 -16.88
CA GLN A 204 -13.60 -6.67 -16.40
C GLN A 204 -13.95 -7.89 -17.25
N GLU A 205 -15.22 -8.07 -17.60
CA GLU A 205 -15.66 -9.18 -18.48
C GLU A 205 -15.11 -9.04 -19.90
N LYS A 206 -15.08 -7.83 -20.48
CA LYS A 206 -14.45 -7.59 -21.80
C LYS A 206 -12.97 -7.96 -21.79
N LEU A 207 -12.23 -7.52 -20.78
CA LEU A 207 -10.81 -7.84 -20.61
C LEU A 207 -10.60 -9.35 -20.50
N LYS A 208 -11.40 -10.02 -19.68
CA LYS A 208 -11.36 -11.48 -19.51
C LYS A 208 -11.64 -12.20 -20.82
N ALA A 209 -12.63 -11.79 -21.60
CA ALA A 209 -12.93 -12.34 -22.92
C ALA A 209 -11.77 -12.17 -23.92
N SER A 210 -10.98 -11.10 -23.77
CA SER A 210 -9.76 -10.83 -24.55
C SER A 210 -8.51 -11.50 -24.00
N GLY A 211 -8.63 -12.38 -22.97
CA GLY A 211 -7.52 -13.07 -22.33
C GLY A 211 -6.65 -12.18 -21.43
N VAL A 212 -7.17 -11.03 -20.99
CA VAL A 212 -6.47 -10.11 -20.09
C VAL A 212 -6.97 -10.30 -18.66
N SER A 213 -6.05 -10.61 -17.75
CA SER A 213 -6.35 -10.69 -16.31
C SER A 213 -6.41 -9.29 -15.71
N SER A 214 -7.47 -8.98 -14.98
CA SER A 214 -7.61 -7.77 -14.17
C SER A 214 -8.20 -8.11 -12.81
N VAL A 215 -7.89 -7.30 -11.79
CA VAL A 215 -8.23 -7.63 -10.40
C VAL A 215 -8.85 -6.43 -9.69
N VAL A 216 -9.87 -6.68 -8.88
CA VAL A 216 -10.48 -5.65 -8.02
C VAL A 216 -9.74 -5.59 -6.70
N TYR A 217 -9.02 -4.51 -6.45
CA TYR A 217 -8.35 -4.22 -5.19
C TYR A 217 -8.96 -2.95 -4.57
N TYR A 218 -9.89 -3.05 -3.60
CA TYR A 218 -10.41 -4.26 -2.96
C TYR A 218 -11.95 -4.27 -3.03
N PRO A 219 -12.60 -5.43 -3.23
CA PRO A 219 -14.04 -5.49 -3.46
C PRO A 219 -14.89 -5.19 -2.21
N ILE A 220 -14.34 -5.41 -1.03
CA ILE A 220 -15.03 -5.17 0.25
C ILE A 220 -14.17 -4.23 1.10
N PRO A 221 -14.69 -3.04 1.45
CA PRO A 221 -14.03 -2.12 2.37
C PRO A 221 -13.76 -2.77 3.74
N LEU A 222 -12.66 -2.39 4.40
CA LEU A 222 -12.27 -2.99 5.68
C LEU A 222 -13.36 -2.89 6.75
N HIS A 223 -14.05 -1.74 6.84
CA HIS A 223 -15.12 -1.51 7.83
C HIS A 223 -16.36 -2.40 7.63
N LEU A 224 -16.53 -2.95 6.42
CA LEU A 224 -17.63 -3.87 6.08
C LEU A 224 -17.21 -5.35 6.13
N GLN A 225 -15.93 -5.64 6.44
CA GLN A 225 -15.48 -7.02 6.61
C GLN A 225 -16.13 -7.65 7.84
N GLU A 226 -16.60 -8.89 7.71
CA GLU A 226 -17.27 -9.60 8.80
C GLU A 226 -16.39 -9.72 10.06
N ALA A 227 -15.11 -9.94 9.89
CA ALA A 227 -14.12 -10.00 10.96
C ALA A 227 -14.01 -8.71 11.78
N LEU A 228 -14.50 -7.57 11.26
CA LEU A 228 -14.45 -6.25 11.89
C LEU A 228 -15.85 -5.73 12.29
N ARG A 229 -16.91 -6.53 12.13
CA ARG A 229 -18.30 -6.15 12.47
C ARG A 229 -18.45 -5.65 13.91
N PHE A 230 -17.66 -6.18 14.83
CA PHE A 230 -17.69 -5.78 16.25
C PHE A 230 -17.27 -4.31 16.48
N LEU A 231 -16.67 -3.64 15.51
CA LEU A 231 -16.33 -2.20 15.57
C LEU A 231 -17.58 -1.32 15.39
N GLY A 232 -18.71 -1.87 14.94
CA GLY A 232 -19.99 -1.16 14.84
C GLY A 232 -20.15 -0.26 13.60
N TYR A 233 -19.21 -0.31 12.66
CA TYR A 233 -19.34 0.40 11.39
C TYR A 233 -20.38 -0.24 10.48
N LYS A 234 -20.97 0.57 9.60
CA LYS A 234 -21.99 0.15 8.63
C LYS A 234 -21.80 0.81 7.29
N GLU A 235 -22.53 0.36 6.30
CA GLU A 235 -22.59 0.99 4.98
C GLU A 235 -23.02 2.47 5.10
N GLY A 236 -22.35 3.33 4.36
CA GLY A 236 -22.51 4.79 4.38
C GLY A 236 -21.55 5.53 5.32
N ASP A 237 -20.82 4.84 6.21
CA ASP A 237 -19.89 5.49 7.14
C ASP A 237 -18.60 6.02 6.44
N PHE A 238 -18.24 5.42 5.29
CA PHE A 238 -17.06 5.80 4.49
C PHE A 238 -17.41 5.83 2.99
N PRO A 239 -18.16 6.85 2.55
CA PRO A 239 -18.79 6.87 1.23
C PRO A 239 -17.77 6.87 0.07
N VAL A 240 -16.59 7.49 0.25
CA VAL A 240 -15.56 7.51 -0.80
C VAL A 240 -14.91 6.13 -0.94
N THR A 241 -14.56 5.49 0.19
CA THR A 241 -14.03 4.11 0.22
C THR A 241 -15.01 3.12 -0.39
N GLU A 242 -16.31 3.24 -0.05
CA GLU A 242 -17.35 2.34 -0.55
C GLU A 242 -17.58 2.53 -2.05
N LYS A 243 -17.57 3.79 -2.55
CA LYS A 243 -17.60 4.06 -3.97
C LYS A 243 -16.39 3.48 -4.69
N ALA A 244 -15.18 3.69 -4.14
CA ALA A 244 -13.96 3.13 -4.70
C ALA A 244 -14.04 1.60 -4.80
N ALA A 245 -14.50 0.90 -3.78
CA ALA A 245 -14.64 -0.57 -3.80
C ALA A 245 -15.60 -1.07 -4.92
N ARG A 246 -16.60 -0.28 -5.29
CA ARG A 246 -17.50 -0.59 -6.40
C ARG A 246 -16.91 -0.31 -7.78
N GLU A 247 -15.99 0.65 -7.90
CA GLU A 247 -15.55 1.20 -9.17
C GLU A 247 -14.11 0.86 -9.56
N VAL A 248 -13.24 0.45 -8.63
CA VAL A 248 -11.82 0.18 -8.92
C VAL A 248 -11.61 -1.09 -9.72
N LEU A 249 -10.65 -1.03 -10.65
CA LEU A 249 -10.14 -2.17 -11.40
C LEU A 249 -8.65 -1.99 -11.66
N SER A 250 -7.83 -2.93 -11.23
CA SER A 250 -6.39 -2.90 -11.47
C SER A 250 -6.04 -3.65 -12.75
N LEU A 251 -5.35 -2.95 -13.64
CA LEU A 251 -4.87 -3.47 -14.92
C LEU A 251 -3.49 -4.13 -14.74
N PRO A 252 -3.06 -5.00 -15.67
CA PRO A 252 -1.74 -5.57 -15.67
C PRO A 252 -0.66 -4.49 -15.54
N MET A 253 0.25 -4.63 -14.55
CA MET A 253 1.31 -3.67 -14.31
C MET A 253 2.57 -4.36 -13.80
N TYR A 254 3.59 -4.46 -14.66
CA TYR A 254 4.91 -5.00 -14.32
C TYR A 254 5.99 -4.41 -15.24
N PRO A 255 7.28 -4.47 -14.87
CA PRO A 255 8.35 -3.77 -15.62
C PRO A 255 8.54 -4.24 -17.07
N GLY A 256 8.26 -5.51 -17.34
CA GLY A 256 8.40 -6.11 -18.68
C GLY A 256 7.12 -6.12 -19.52
N LEU A 257 6.10 -5.34 -19.13
CA LEU A 257 4.87 -5.23 -19.90
C LEU A 257 5.15 -4.49 -21.21
N GLU A 258 4.83 -5.13 -22.33
CA GLU A 258 5.08 -4.62 -23.66
C GLU A 258 4.05 -3.54 -24.07
N GLU A 259 4.48 -2.53 -24.80
CA GLU A 259 3.63 -1.42 -25.24
C GLU A 259 2.44 -1.91 -26.08
N GLU A 260 2.64 -2.87 -26.98
CA GLU A 260 1.55 -3.48 -27.77
C GLU A 260 0.46 -4.09 -26.89
N THR A 261 0.86 -4.75 -25.80
CA THR A 261 -0.09 -5.30 -24.83
C THR A 261 -0.88 -4.20 -24.13
N ILE A 262 -0.22 -3.08 -23.75
CA ILE A 262 -0.88 -1.93 -23.13
C ILE A 262 -1.91 -1.34 -24.11
N ARG A 263 -1.56 -1.15 -25.39
CA ARG A 263 -2.47 -0.63 -26.43
C ARG A 263 -3.66 -1.54 -26.61
N ARG A 264 -3.48 -2.85 -26.74
CA ARG A 264 -4.57 -3.82 -26.84
C ARG A 264 -5.50 -3.79 -25.63
N ILE A 265 -4.96 -3.63 -24.41
CA ILE A 265 -5.77 -3.48 -23.19
C ILE A 265 -6.60 -2.20 -23.25
N ALA A 266 -5.99 -1.10 -23.64
CA ALA A 266 -6.67 0.19 -23.76
C ALA A 266 -7.76 0.17 -24.83
N ASP A 267 -7.51 -0.43 -25.99
CA ASP A 267 -8.52 -0.59 -27.06
C ASP A 267 -9.72 -1.42 -26.58
N THR A 268 -9.48 -2.48 -25.81
CA THR A 268 -10.56 -3.29 -25.21
C THR A 268 -11.42 -2.49 -24.22
N ILE A 269 -10.82 -1.53 -23.51
CA ILE A 269 -11.54 -0.68 -22.55
C ILE A 269 -12.33 0.40 -23.27
N ASN A 270 -11.77 1.00 -24.32
CA ASN A 270 -12.33 2.13 -25.08
C ASN A 270 -13.48 1.70 -26.02
N GLY A 271 -13.44 0.46 -26.55
CA GLY A 271 -14.48 -0.11 -27.41
C GLY A 271 -15.58 -0.77 -26.62
#